data_8fd72770863099a4916a547946099b50
#
_entry.id   8fd72770863099a4916a547946099b50
#
_cell.length_a   1.000
_cell.length_b   1.000
_cell.length_c   1.000
_cell.angle_alpha   90.00
_cell.angle_beta   90.00
_cell.angle_gamma   90.00
#
_symmetry.space_group_name_H-M   'P 1'
#
loop_
_entity.id
_entity.type
_entity.pdbx_description
1 polymer ?
#
loop_
_entity_poly.entity_id
_entity_poly.type
_entity_poly.pdbx_seq_one_letter_code
_entity_poly.pdbx_strand_id
1 'polypeptide(L)'
;MSLPSPSDDARIAIIACGALSVDISMICEQQGWAVDIHPLPPLLHNRPEQIAPAVEGQIGTLASRYERIAIGYADCGTYGALDELCDRLGLIRLPGSHCYDVYAGADVIAELSAAEPGTYFLTDFLTAGFERLVWRELGLDRHPELLPDYFRHYTRVVWLASRRTPDLERAATRAAERIGLPLQVRDVGGLAADRAGAGKGAGAGAGKGAGAGKGAGAGAGAGAGAGAGAAAASGGLTAALAALVHPR
;
A
#
# COMPACT_ATOMS: atom_id res chain seq x y z
N MET A 1 -8.25 -16.59 -0.18
CA MET A 1 -7.29 -17.10 -1.17
C MET A 1 -6.07 -17.55 -0.40
N SER A 2 -5.63 -18.81 -0.59
CA SER A 2 -4.38 -19.30 0.03
C SER A 2 -3.21 -18.83 -0.82
N LEU A 3 -2.10 -18.47 -0.17
CA LEU A 3 -0.83 -18.22 -0.87
C LEU A 3 -0.33 -19.54 -1.47
N PRO A 4 0.35 -19.51 -2.63
CA PRO A 4 0.98 -20.70 -3.19
C PRO A 4 2.01 -21.26 -2.21
N SER A 5 2.21 -22.57 -2.25
CA SER A 5 3.30 -23.21 -1.50
C SER A 5 4.64 -22.80 -2.07
N PRO A 6 5.71 -22.68 -1.23
CA PRO A 6 7.06 -22.39 -1.70
C PRO A 6 7.47 -23.34 -2.84
N SER A 7 8.10 -22.78 -3.88
CA SER A 7 8.64 -23.57 -4.99
C SER A 7 10.11 -23.96 -4.69
N ASP A 8 10.48 -25.21 -4.96
CA ASP A 8 11.85 -25.70 -4.72
C ASP A 8 12.90 -25.00 -5.62
N ASP A 9 12.46 -24.32 -6.68
CA ASP A 9 13.32 -23.62 -7.64
C ASP A 9 13.46 -22.12 -7.36
N ALA A 10 12.76 -21.56 -6.35
CA ALA A 10 12.82 -20.15 -6.06
C ALA A 10 14.13 -19.78 -5.35
N ARG A 11 14.94 -18.93 -6.01
CA ARG A 11 16.19 -18.39 -5.46
C ARG A 11 16.02 -17.07 -4.72
N ILE A 12 14.82 -16.50 -4.80
CA ILE A 12 14.49 -15.19 -4.24
C ILE A 12 13.33 -15.33 -3.26
N ALA A 13 13.53 -14.85 -2.03
CA ALA A 13 12.45 -14.66 -1.06
C ALA A 13 12.02 -13.20 -1.01
N ILE A 14 10.72 -12.93 -0.95
CA ILE A 14 10.19 -11.60 -0.66
C ILE A 14 9.51 -11.66 0.72
N ILE A 15 10.09 -10.99 1.71
CA ILE A 15 9.44 -10.78 3.01
C ILE A 15 8.45 -9.64 2.83
N ALA A 16 7.15 -9.95 2.78
CA ALA A 16 6.11 -9.02 2.38
C ALA A 16 5.24 -8.55 3.53
N CYS A 17 4.78 -7.29 3.44
CA CYS A 17 3.64 -6.85 4.23
C CYS A 17 2.43 -7.74 3.92
N GLY A 18 1.79 -8.31 4.95
CA GLY A 18 0.63 -9.17 4.76
C GLY A 18 -0.53 -8.48 4.02
N ALA A 19 -0.61 -7.15 4.10
CA ALA A 19 -1.60 -6.38 3.35
C ALA A 19 -1.31 -6.31 1.84
N LEU A 20 -0.04 -6.47 1.43
CA LEU A 20 0.39 -6.46 0.02
C LEU A 20 0.64 -7.86 -0.53
N SER A 21 0.72 -8.88 0.31
CA SER A 21 1.20 -10.21 -0.06
C SER A 21 0.42 -10.87 -1.19
N VAL A 22 -0.91 -10.70 -1.20
CA VAL A 22 -1.77 -11.25 -2.25
C VAL A 22 -1.50 -10.57 -3.60
N ASP A 23 -1.40 -9.24 -3.61
CA ASP A 23 -1.13 -8.48 -4.83
C ASP A 23 0.29 -8.76 -5.35
N ILE A 24 1.27 -8.85 -4.45
CA ILE A 24 2.65 -9.24 -4.80
C ILE A 24 2.67 -10.64 -5.42
N SER A 25 2.01 -11.63 -4.80
CA SER A 25 1.94 -13.00 -5.32
C SER A 25 1.34 -13.04 -6.73
N MET A 26 0.20 -12.37 -6.92
CA MET A 26 -0.48 -12.32 -8.21
C MET A 26 0.38 -11.66 -9.31
N ILE A 27 1.10 -10.59 -8.98
CA ILE A 27 2.02 -9.94 -9.93
C ILE A 27 3.17 -10.89 -10.28
N CYS A 28 3.81 -11.51 -9.29
CA CYS A 28 4.89 -12.45 -9.53
C CYS A 28 4.46 -13.63 -10.41
N GLU A 29 3.29 -14.20 -10.15
CA GLU A 29 2.71 -15.27 -10.97
C GLU A 29 2.46 -14.82 -12.41
N GLN A 30 1.90 -13.63 -12.62
CA GLN A 30 1.61 -13.10 -13.96
C GLN A 30 2.87 -12.78 -14.75
N GLN A 31 3.92 -12.32 -14.07
CA GLN A 31 5.21 -12.03 -14.68
C GLN A 31 6.08 -13.27 -14.86
N GLY A 32 5.66 -14.42 -14.32
CA GLY A 32 6.43 -15.66 -14.36
C GLY A 32 7.73 -15.61 -13.54
N TRP A 33 7.76 -14.78 -12.49
CA TRP A 33 8.94 -14.67 -11.61
C TRP A 33 8.95 -15.80 -10.59
N ALA A 34 10.08 -16.53 -10.54
CA ALA A 34 10.30 -17.59 -9.55
C ALA A 34 10.71 -16.98 -8.20
N VAL A 35 9.72 -16.62 -7.38
CA VAL A 35 9.89 -16.02 -6.06
C VAL A 35 8.99 -16.68 -5.03
N ASP A 36 9.47 -16.80 -3.80
CA ASP A 36 8.67 -17.24 -2.66
C ASP A 36 8.27 -16.03 -1.79
N ILE A 37 6.98 -15.92 -1.49
CA ILE A 37 6.45 -14.83 -0.70
C ILE A 37 6.29 -15.28 0.75
N HIS A 38 6.93 -14.56 1.67
CA HIS A 38 6.89 -14.77 3.12
C HIS A 38 6.15 -13.61 3.79
N PRO A 39 4.82 -13.70 3.97
CA PRO A 39 4.06 -12.62 4.53
C PRO A 39 4.25 -12.51 6.05
N LEU A 40 4.46 -11.29 6.54
CA LEU A 40 4.34 -10.95 7.95
C LEU A 40 2.91 -10.53 8.29
N PRO A 41 2.51 -10.58 9.58
CA PRO A 41 1.15 -10.20 9.98
C PRO A 41 0.76 -8.82 9.45
N PRO A 42 -0.42 -8.66 8.82
CA PRO A 42 -0.81 -7.40 8.19
C PRO A 42 -1.03 -6.27 9.19
N LEU A 43 -1.35 -6.58 10.44
CA LEU A 43 -1.58 -5.59 11.50
C LEU A 43 -0.29 -5.06 12.15
N LEU A 44 0.89 -5.47 11.68
CA LEU A 44 2.16 -4.89 12.15
C LEU A 44 2.25 -3.37 11.90
N HIS A 45 1.54 -2.84 10.87
CA HIS A 45 1.52 -1.39 10.64
C HIS A 45 0.87 -0.60 11.79
N ASN A 46 0.08 -1.23 12.65
CA ASN A 46 -0.45 -0.62 13.88
C ASN A 46 0.63 -0.52 14.98
N ARG A 47 1.77 -1.17 14.78
CA ARG A 47 2.94 -1.16 15.67
C ARG A 47 4.22 -1.06 14.84
N PRO A 48 4.47 0.09 14.19
CA PRO A 48 5.55 0.24 13.22
C PRO A 48 6.94 -0.10 13.77
N GLU A 49 7.14 0.12 15.07
CA GLU A 49 8.36 -0.22 15.79
C GLU A 49 8.70 -1.73 15.79
N GLN A 50 7.70 -2.57 15.50
CA GLN A 50 7.87 -4.03 15.42
C GLN A 50 8.17 -4.52 14.02
N ILE A 51 8.05 -3.68 12.97
CA ILE A 51 8.23 -4.10 11.58
C ILE A 51 9.69 -4.51 11.34
N ALA A 52 10.65 -3.64 11.62
CA ALA A 52 12.07 -3.93 11.38
C ALA A 52 12.56 -5.16 12.18
N PRO A 53 12.26 -5.33 13.48
CA PRO A 53 12.59 -6.55 14.22
C PRO A 53 11.94 -7.81 13.64
N ALA A 54 10.69 -7.75 13.20
CA ALA A 54 10.01 -8.90 12.60
C ALA A 54 10.62 -9.29 11.24
N VAL A 55 10.98 -8.30 10.42
CA VAL A 55 11.70 -8.51 9.16
C VAL A 55 13.05 -9.13 9.42
N GLU A 56 13.83 -8.61 10.37
CA GLU A 56 15.16 -9.16 10.74
C GLU A 56 15.06 -10.60 11.23
N GLY A 57 14.09 -10.91 12.08
CA GLY A 57 13.84 -12.28 12.53
C GLY A 57 13.52 -13.22 11.37
N GLN A 58 12.71 -12.77 10.39
CA GLN A 58 12.38 -13.57 9.22
C GLN A 58 13.61 -13.76 8.31
N ILE A 59 14.44 -12.72 8.12
CA ILE A 59 15.72 -12.84 7.38
C ILE A 59 16.58 -13.95 7.98
N GLY A 60 16.73 -13.99 9.33
CA GLY A 60 17.49 -15.03 10.01
C GLY A 60 17.03 -16.45 9.70
N THR A 61 15.73 -16.66 9.45
CA THR A 61 15.20 -17.98 9.11
C THR A 61 15.35 -18.33 7.62
N LEU A 62 15.50 -17.33 6.75
CA LEU A 62 15.50 -17.51 5.30
C LEU A 62 16.88 -17.46 4.67
N ALA A 63 17.85 -16.81 5.31
CA ALA A 63 19.17 -16.52 4.73
C ALA A 63 19.97 -17.77 4.28
N SER A 64 19.74 -18.92 4.90
CA SER A 64 20.39 -20.18 4.50
C SER A 64 19.70 -20.90 3.34
N ARG A 65 18.48 -20.47 2.96
CA ARG A 65 17.61 -21.16 1.98
C ARG A 65 17.53 -20.45 0.66
N TYR A 66 17.74 -19.14 0.65
CA TYR A 66 17.57 -18.29 -0.53
C TYR A 66 18.86 -17.56 -0.86
N GLU A 67 19.16 -17.44 -2.16
CA GLU A 67 20.31 -16.67 -2.64
C GLU A 67 20.11 -15.16 -2.45
N ARG A 68 18.84 -14.72 -2.51
CA ARG A 68 18.48 -13.32 -2.35
C ARG A 68 17.21 -13.17 -1.51
N ILE A 69 17.20 -12.13 -0.71
CA ILE A 69 16.02 -11.71 0.06
C ILE A 69 15.73 -10.26 -0.32
N ALA A 70 14.47 -9.97 -0.61
CA ALA A 70 13.97 -8.63 -0.86
C ALA A 70 12.85 -8.28 0.14
N ILE A 71 12.69 -7.00 0.43
CA ILE A 71 11.75 -6.54 1.44
C ILE A 71 10.53 -5.91 0.76
N GLY A 72 9.41 -6.60 0.83
CA GLY A 72 8.11 -6.19 0.29
C GLY A 72 7.35 -5.25 1.23
N TYR A 73 8.03 -4.24 1.78
CA TYR A 73 7.50 -3.17 2.64
C TYR A 73 7.95 -1.81 2.11
N ALA A 74 7.06 -0.79 2.18
CA ALA A 74 7.44 0.61 2.25
C ALA A 74 7.94 0.94 3.66
N ASP A 75 8.27 2.21 3.96
CA ASP A 75 8.67 2.60 5.32
C ASP A 75 7.57 2.31 6.36
N CYS A 76 6.32 2.58 6.02
CA CYS A 76 5.13 2.26 6.84
C CYS A 76 5.21 2.76 8.29
N GLY A 77 5.89 3.89 8.54
CA GLY A 77 6.02 4.50 9.87
C GLY A 77 7.13 3.92 10.72
N THR A 78 8.10 3.24 10.13
CA THR A 78 9.32 2.79 10.85
C THR A 78 10.32 3.92 11.08
N TYR A 79 10.07 5.09 10.46
CA TYR A 79 10.92 6.28 10.57
C TYR A 79 12.39 6.00 10.23
N GLY A 80 12.63 5.18 9.20
CA GLY A 80 13.96 4.82 8.73
C GLY A 80 14.57 3.57 9.36
N ALA A 81 13.99 2.99 10.43
CA ALA A 81 14.53 1.78 11.04
C ALA A 81 14.59 0.59 10.06
N LEU A 82 13.66 0.52 9.11
CA LEU A 82 13.68 -0.49 8.07
C LEU A 82 14.75 -0.19 7.01
N ASP A 83 15.03 1.09 6.71
CA ASP A 83 16.13 1.49 5.82
C ASP A 83 17.49 1.15 6.45
N GLU A 84 17.68 1.48 7.73
CA GLU A 84 18.91 1.12 8.47
C GLU A 84 19.16 -0.39 8.48
N LEU A 85 18.10 -1.20 8.64
CA LEU A 85 18.20 -2.67 8.55
C LEU A 85 18.63 -3.10 7.14
N CYS A 86 17.98 -2.55 6.10
CA CYS A 86 18.28 -2.86 4.71
C CYS A 86 19.73 -2.47 4.36
N ASP A 87 20.17 -1.28 4.73
CA ASP A 87 21.53 -0.79 4.47
C ASP A 87 22.59 -1.68 5.16
N ARG A 88 22.34 -2.04 6.42
CA ARG A 88 23.24 -2.90 7.20
C ARG A 88 23.41 -4.29 6.60
N LEU A 89 22.37 -4.83 5.97
CA LEU A 89 22.34 -6.19 5.41
C LEU A 89 22.51 -6.23 3.88
N GLY A 90 22.66 -5.07 3.23
CA GLY A 90 22.76 -4.98 1.76
C GLY A 90 21.47 -5.41 1.05
N LEU A 91 20.32 -5.17 1.67
CA LEU A 91 19.00 -5.53 1.15
C LEU A 91 18.31 -4.30 0.53
N ILE A 92 17.32 -4.56 -0.31
CA ILE A 92 16.46 -3.52 -0.88
C ILE A 92 15.01 -3.75 -0.48
N ARG A 93 14.29 -2.66 -0.25
CA ARG A 93 12.85 -2.66 0.04
C ARG A 93 12.04 -1.93 -1.03
N LEU A 94 10.73 -2.11 -0.98
CA LEU A 94 9.81 -1.31 -1.79
C LEU A 94 9.97 0.19 -1.45
N PRO A 95 9.93 1.07 -2.45
CA PRO A 95 10.04 2.52 -2.25
C PRO A 95 8.79 3.08 -1.56
N GLY A 96 8.86 4.34 -1.14
CA GLY A 96 7.72 5.09 -0.59
C GLY A 96 7.64 5.08 0.93
N SER A 97 6.84 6.00 1.44
CA SER A 97 6.60 6.18 2.87
C SER A 97 5.50 5.26 3.40
N HIS A 98 4.54 4.90 2.54
CA HIS A 98 3.40 4.04 2.89
C HIS A 98 3.11 3.03 1.78
N CYS A 99 2.38 1.97 2.13
CA CYS A 99 1.91 1.00 1.14
C CYS A 99 1.05 1.63 0.04
N TYR A 100 0.36 2.73 0.32
CA TYR A 100 -0.41 3.47 -0.69
C TYR A 100 0.47 4.03 -1.81
N ASP A 101 1.68 4.53 -1.46
CA ASP A 101 2.66 5.04 -2.43
C ASP A 101 3.13 3.93 -3.38
N VAL A 102 3.32 2.73 -2.84
CA VAL A 102 3.68 1.55 -3.63
C VAL A 102 2.51 1.12 -4.53
N TYR A 103 1.29 1.21 -4.01
CA TYR A 103 0.08 0.74 -4.68
C TYR A 103 -0.33 1.64 -5.85
N ALA A 104 -0.34 2.96 -5.62
CA ALA A 104 -0.85 3.96 -6.56
C ALA A 104 0.23 4.83 -7.20
N GLY A 105 1.45 4.80 -6.68
CA GLY A 105 2.49 5.79 -6.97
C GLY A 105 2.44 6.97 -6.02
N ALA A 106 3.61 7.41 -5.53
CA ALA A 106 3.72 8.49 -4.55
C ALA A 106 3.13 9.80 -5.07
N ASP A 107 3.34 10.12 -6.36
CA ASP A 107 2.81 11.33 -6.99
C ASP A 107 1.27 11.35 -6.99
N VAL A 108 0.62 10.20 -7.26
CA VAL A 108 -0.84 10.07 -7.25
C VAL A 108 -1.38 10.26 -5.83
N ILE A 109 -0.73 9.68 -4.83
CA ILE A 109 -1.14 9.85 -3.42
C ILE A 109 -0.95 11.30 -2.98
N ALA A 110 0.15 11.94 -3.36
CA ALA A 110 0.41 13.35 -3.08
C ALA A 110 -0.63 14.26 -3.74
N GLU A 111 -0.96 14.03 -5.02
CA GLU A 111 -2.01 14.77 -5.74
C GLU A 111 -3.37 14.63 -5.05
N LEU A 112 -3.79 13.41 -4.74
CA LEU A 112 -5.07 13.14 -4.09
C LEU A 112 -5.16 13.78 -2.70
N SER A 113 -4.06 13.73 -1.93
CA SER A 113 -3.98 14.32 -0.59
C SER A 113 -3.93 15.84 -0.63
N ALA A 114 -3.27 16.43 -1.63
CA ALA A 114 -3.23 17.88 -1.81
C ALA A 114 -4.57 18.45 -2.29
N ALA A 115 -5.27 17.71 -3.16
CA ALA A 115 -6.60 18.09 -3.62
C ALA A 115 -7.65 18.04 -2.50
N GLU A 116 -7.56 17.06 -1.61
CA GLU A 116 -8.49 16.87 -0.48
C GLU A 116 -7.73 16.21 0.68
N PRO A 117 -7.22 17.01 1.65
CA PRO A 117 -6.46 16.50 2.79
C PRO A 117 -7.24 15.50 3.65
N GLY A 118 -8.57 15.65 3.70
CA GLY A 118 -9.47 14.74 4.40
C GLY A 118 -9.77 13.45 3.62
N THR A 119 -8.79 12.86 2.95
CA THR A 119 -8.97 11.63 2.18
C THR A 119 -8.62 10.39 3.02
N TYR A 120 -9.58 9.47 3.17
CA TYR A 120 -9.36 8.15 3.75
C TYR A 120 -9.13 7.13 2.63
N PHE A 121 -7.95 6.54 2.57
CA PHE A 121 -7.58 5.59 1.52
C PHE A 121 -7.93 4.15 1.91
N LEU A 122 -8.49 3.41 0.96
CA LEU A 122 -8.68 1.95 1.03
C LEU A 122 -7.93 1.29 -0.13
N THR A 123 -7.17 0.24 0.15
CA THR A 123 -6.67 -0.72 -0.85
C THR A 123 -7.67 -1.86 -1.02
N ASP A 124 -7.49 -2.74 -2.00
CA ASP A 124 -8.33 -3.93 -2.18
C ASP A 124 -8.34 -4.80 -0.91
N PHE A 125 -7.18 -4.92 -0.25
CA PHE A 125 -7.05 -5.66 1.01
C PHE A 125 -7.88 -5.05 2.14
N LEU A 126 -7.78 -3.74 2.36
CA LEU A 126 -8.55 -3.03 3.39
C LEU A 126 -10.04 -3.05 3.05
N THR A 127 -10.39 -2.92 1.77
CA THR A 127 -11.78 -2.98 1.29
C THR A 127 -12.40 -4.35 1.57
N ALA A 128 -11.71 -5.43 1.21
CA ALA A 128 -12.20 -6.78 1.45
C ALA A 128 -12.30 -7.14 2.93
N GLY A 129 -11.40 -6.60 3.74
CA GLY A 129 -11.30 -6.89 5.18
C GLY A 129 -11.81 -5.78 6.10
N PHE A 130 -12.52 -4.76 5.60
CA PHE A 130 -12.84 -3.53 6.31
C PHE A 130 -13.40 -3.76 7.73
N GLU A 131 -14.37 -4.66 7.84
CA GLU A 131 -15.01 -4.96 9.13
C GLU A 131 -14.00 -5.46 10.18
N ARG A 132 -13.05 -6.29 9.77
CA ARG A 132 -12.06 -6.88 10.67
C ARG A 132 -10.85 -5.99 10.88
N LEU A 133 -10.34 -5.39 9.79
CA LEU A 133 -9.05 -4.70 9.77
C LEU A 133 -9.16 -3.22 10.14
N VAL A 134 -10.37 -2.65 10.08
CA VAL A 134 -10.61 -1.24 10.40
C VAL A 134 -11.65 -1.15 11.51
N TRP A 135 -12.87 -1.60 11.28
CA TRP A 135 -13.98 -1.35 12.18
C TRP A 135 -13.77 -1.93 13.58
N ARG A 136 -13.39 -3.22 13.65
CA ARG A 136 -13.12 -3.89 14.94
C ARG A 136 -11.80 -3.45 15.58
N GLU A 137 -10.77 -3.19 14.78
CA GLU A 137 -9.47 -2.72 15.28
C GLU A 137 -9.61 -1.33 15.95
N LEU A 138 -10.48 -0.47 15.43
CA LEU A 138 -10.82 0.81 16.05
C LEU A 138 -11.82 0.67 17.22
N GLY A 139 -12.32 -0.54 17.48
CA GLY A 139 -13.28 -0.80 18.55
C GLY A 139 -14.70 -0.28 18.26
N LEU A 140 -14.99 0.11 17.00
CA LEU A 140 -16.27 0.69 16.61
C LEU A 140 -17.44 -0.31 16.60
N ASP A 141 -17.14 -1.60 16.65
CA ASP A 141 -18.14 -2.66 16.89
C ASP A 141 -18.71 -2.62 18.32
N ARG A 142 -17.92 -2.14 19.27
CA ARG A 142 -18.28 -2.04 20.69
C ARG A 142 -18.57 -0.60 21.14
N HIS A 143 -17.95 0.36 20.44
CA HIS A 143 -17.97 1.78 20.77
C HIS A 143 -18.28 2.63 19.53
N PRO A 144 -19.49 2.50 18.95
CA PRO A 144 -19.87 3.23 17.75
C PRO A 144 -19.89 4.76 17.94
N GLU A 145 -20.03 5.22 19.20
CA GLU A 145 -19.96 6.63 19.59
C GLU A 145 -18.59 7.28 19.27
N LEU A 146 -17.51 6.48 19.12
CA LEU A 146 -16.20 6.97 18.78
C LEU A 146 -16.01 7.24 17.28
N LEU A 147 -16.99 6.89 16.44
CA LEU A 147 -16.88 7.10 14.98
C LEU A 147 -16.52 8.56 14.62
N PRO A 148 -17.15 9.60 15.20
CA PRO A 148 -16.76 10.98 14.90
C PRO A 148 -15.33 11.31 15.32
N ASP A 149 -14.81 10.70 16.40
CA ASP A 149 -13.46 10.98 16.87
C ASP A 149 -12.40 10.50 15.87
N TYR A 150 -12.64 9.36 15.23
CA TYR A 150 -11.75 8.83 14.21
C TYR A 150 -11.92 9.51 12.85
N PHE A 151 -13.17 9.83 12.44
CA PHE A 151 -13.45 10.17 11.05
C PHE A 151 -13.89 11.64 10.83
N ARG A 152 -14.04 12.47 11.85
CA ARG A 152 -14.49 13.88 11.72
C ARG A 152 -13.66 14.75 10.78
N HIS A 153 -12.39 14.40 10.55
CA HIS A 153 -11.49 15.15 9.68
C HIS A 153 -11.42 14.58 8.26
N TYR A 154 -12.08 13.46 8.02
CA TYR A 154 -12.18 12.90 6.68
C TYR A 154 -13.43 13.40 5.98
N THR A 155 -13.30 13.66 4.69
CA THR A 155 -14.36 14.22 3.84
C THR A 155 -14.73 13.28 2.72
N ARG A 156 -13.86 12.31 2.40
CA ARG A 156 -14.12 11.26 1.41
C ARG A 156 -13.34 9.99 1.71
N VAL A 157 -13.83 8.90 1.14
CA VAL A 157 -13.11 7.64 0.99
C VAL A 157 -12.62 7.51 -0.44
N VAL A 158 -11.34 7.20 -0.65
CA VAL A 158 -10.81 6.85 -1.97
C VAL A 158 -10.38 5.39 -1.94
N TRP A 159 -11.07 4.56 -2.73
CA TRP A 159 -10.64 3.19 -2.96
C TRP A 159 -9.63 3.16 -4.10
N LEU A 160 -8.39 2.80 -3.78
CA LEU A 160 -7.30 2.54 -4.72
C LEU A 160 -7.49 1.12 -5.26
N ALA A 161 -8.15 1.00 -6.41
CA ALA A 161 -8.53 -0.28 -6.97
C ALA A 161 -7.42 -0.83 -7.87
N SER A 162 -6.76 -1.92 -7.48
CA SER A 162 -5.89 -2.70 -8.37
C SER A 162 -6.70 -3.73 -9.15
N ARG A 163 -7.83 -4.16 -8.60
CA ARG A 163 -8.78 -5.09 -9.20
C ARG A 163 -10.19 -4.56 -9.01
N ARG A 164 -10.96 -4.51 -10.08
CA ARG A 164 -12.38 -4.19 -9.98
C ARG A 164 -13.20 -5.46 -10.13
N THR A 165 -13.69 -5.96 -9.02
CA THR A 165 -14.65 -7.06 -8.97
C THR A 165 -15.96 -6.58 -8.35
N PRO A 166 -17.13 -7.15 -8.73
CA PRO A 166 -18.40 -6.76 -8.13
C PRO A 166 -18.42 -6.90 -6.59
N ASP A 167 -17.64 -7.85 -6.03
CA ASP A 167 -17.54 -8.05 -4.59
C ASP A 167 -16.77 -6.91 -3.92
N LEU A 168 -15.64 -6.48 -4.50
CA LEU A 168 -14.86 -5.36 -3.99
C LEU A 168 -15.61 -4.04 -4.14
N GLU A 169 -16.32 -3.82 -5.26
CA GLU A 169 -17.15 -2.62 -5.44
C GLU A 169 -18.24 -2.53 -4.36
N ARG A 170 -18.95 -3.64 -4.10
CA ARG A 170 -19.93 -3.70 -3.02
C ARG A 170 -19.29 -3.50 -1.64
N ALA A 171 -18.11 -4.06 -1.42
CA ALA A 171 -17.41 -3.91 -0.14
C ALA A 171 -16.93 -2.47 0.08
N ALA A 172 -16.39 -1.80 -0.95
CA ALA A 172 -15.98 -0.40 -0.88
C ALA A 172 -17.16 0.53 -0.59
N THR A 173 -18.30 0.31 -1.28
CA THR A 173 -19.54 1.05 -1.03
C THR A 173 -19.99 0.90 0.42
N ARG A 174 -20.08 -0.35 0.91
CA ARG A 174 -20.46 -0.59 2.32
C ARG A 174 -19.50 0.05 3.32
N ALA A 175 -18.18 0.02 3.05
CA ALA A 175 -17.19 0.65 3.92
C ALA A 175 -17.39 2.16 4.00
N ALA A 176 -17.59 2.82 2.85
CA ALA A 176 -17.83 4.26 2.77
C ALA A 176 -19.15 4.66 3.45
N GLU A 177 -20.23 3.92 3.19
CA GLU A 177 -21.53 4.12 3.86
C GLU A 177 -21.43 3.97 5.38
N ARG A 178 -20.65 2.97 5.85
CA ARG A 178 -20.47 2.73 7.28
C ARG A 178 -19.70 3.84 7.99
N ILE A 179 -18.74 4.46 7.29
CA ILE A 179 -18.03 5.65 7.77
C ILE A 179 -18.93 6.90 7.67
N GLY A 180 -19.86 6.93 6.72
CA GLY A 180 -20.71 8.08 6.41
C GLY A 180 -20.04 9.08 5.44
N LEU A 181 -19.13 8.63 4.58
CA LEU A 181 -18.39 9.46 3.66
C LEU A 181 -18.64 9.06 2.19
N PRO A 182 -18.57 10.02 1.24
CA PRO A 182 -18.68 9.70 -0.18
C PRO A 182 -17.49 8.83 -0.65
N LEU A 183 -17.79 7.84 -1.50
CA LEU A 183 -16.82 6.98 -2.12
C LEU A 183 -16.34 7.54 -3.46
N GLN A 184 -15.03 7.57 -3.66
CA GLN A 184 -14.40 7.74 -4.97
C GLN A 184 -13.57 6.49 -5.28
N VAL A 185 -13.55 6.08 -6.55
CA VAL A 185 -12.74 4.95 -7.01
C VAL A 185 -11.61 5.48 -7.88
N ARG A 186 -10.39 5.12 -7.53
CA ARG A 186 -9.19 5.40 -8.32
C ARG A 186 -8.60 4.09 -8.80
N ASP A 187 -8.68 3.84 -10.10
CA ASP A 187 -7.96 2.71 -10.71
C ASP A 187 -6.46 3.00 -10.67
N VAL A 188 -5.68 2.12 -10.06
CA VAL A 188 -4.24 2.31 -9.83
C VAL A 188 -3.37 1.45 -10.76
N GLY A 189 -3.96 0.92 -11.83
CA GLY A 189 -3.22 0.09 -12.78
C GLY A 189 -2.67 -1.15 -12.09
N GLY A 190 -3.43 -2.17 -12.01
CA GLY A 190 -3.03 -3.48 -11.51
C GLY A 190 -3.37 -4.52 -12.56
N LEU A 191 -3.13 -5.74 -12.24
CA LEU A 191 -3.38 -7.03 -12.87
C LEU A 191 -4.42 -7.15 -14.01
N ALA A 192 -5.24 -6.13 -14.29
CA ALA A 192 -6.28 -6.14 -15.33
C ALA A 192 -6.04 -5.17 -16.49
N ALA A 193 -5.12 -4.21 -16.38
CA ALA A 193 -4.97 -3.15 -17.38
C ALA A 193 -4.29 -3.63 -18.69
N ASP A 194 -3.53 -4.72 -18.65
CA ASP A 194 -2.82 -5.23 -19.83
C ASP A 194 -3.69 -6.04 -20.81
N ARG A 195 -4.99 -6.28 -20.50
CA ARG A 195 -5.91 -7.02 -21.37
C ARG A 195 -6.94 -6.18 -22.11
N ALA A 196 -7.09 -4.91 -21.78
CA ALA A 196 -8.01 -4.01 -22.50
C ALA A 196 -7.18 -2.97 -23.27
N GLY A 197 -6.85 -3.31 -24.51
CA GLY A 197 -6.08 -2.51 -25.44
C GLY A 197 -6.54 -1.08 -25.57
N ALA A 198 -5.60 -0.23 -25.88
CA ALA A 198 -5.65 1.00 -26.64
C ALA A 198 -7.04 1.50 -27.07
N GLY A 199 -7.65 2.36 -26.26
CA GLY A 199 -8.79 3.17 -26.63
C GLY A 199 -8.46 4.64 -26.38
N LYS A 200 -8.25 5.39 -27.48
CA LYS A 200 -8.05 6.84 -27.51
C LYS A 200 -9.25 7.59 -26.91
N GLY A 201 -9.02 8.63 -26.14
CA GLY A 201 -10.02 9.59 -25.75
C GLY A 201 -9.42 10.82 -25.08
N ALA A 202 -9.08 11.82 -25.90
CA ALA A 202 -8.72 13.15 -25.46
C ALA A 202 -9.98 13.93 -25.03
N GLY A 203 -9.89 14.71 -23.96
CA GLY A 203 -10.92 15.65 -23.56
C GLY A 203 -10.36 16.69 -22.60
N ALA A 204 -9.94 17.83 -23.16
CA ALA A 204 -9.51 19.00 -22.41
C ALA A 204 -10.72 19.74 -21.82
N GLY A 205 -10.59 20.24 -20.58
CA GLY A 205 -11.51 21.16 -19.95
C GLY A 205 -10.83 21.98 -18.89
N ALA A 206 -10.46 23.21 -19.26
CA ALA A 206 -9.88 24.20 -18.36
C ALA A 206 -10.97 24.88 -17.53
N GLY A 207 -10.78 25.01 -16.22
CA GLY A 207 -11.60 25.84 -15.34
C GLY A 207 -10.74 26.47 -14.24
N LYS A 208 -10.55 27.79 -14.36
CA LYS A 208 -9.90 28.65 -13.36
C LYS A 208 -10.87 28.94 -12.21
N GLY A 209 -10.37 28.95 -10.98
CA GLY A 209 -11.07 29.49 -9.84
C GLY A 209 -10.16 29.62 -8.62
N ALA A 210 -9.75 30.84 -8.30
CA ALA A 210 -8.96 31.21 -7.14
C ALA A 210 -9.84 31.36 -5.89
N GLY A 211 -9.35 30.98 -4.72
CA GLY A 211 -9.99 31.27 -3.45
C GLY A 211 -9.09 30.89 -2.26
N ALA A 212 -8.47 31.89 -1.66
CA ALA A 212 -7.63 31.74 -0.47
C ALA A 212 -8.50 31.60 0.79
N GLY A 213 -8.18 30.62 1.63
CA GLY A 213 -8.75 30.48 2.96
C GLY A 213 -7.74 29.88 3.92
N LYS A 214 -7.22 30.72 4.85
CA LYS A 214 -6.34 30.31 5.95
C LYS A 214 -7.17 29.59 7.02
N GLY A 215 -6.71 28.39 7.45
CA GLY A 215 -7.22 27.72 8.62
C GLY A 215 -6.16 26.83 9.21
N ALA A 216 -5.60 27.22 10.35
CA ALA A 216 -4.61 26.47 11.09
C ALA A 216 -5.27 25.30 11.84
N GLY A 217 -4.74 24.10 11.73
CA GLY A 217 -5.09 22.94 12.53
C GLY A 217 -3.93 21.96 12.58
N ALA A 218 -3.36 21.84 13.76
CA ALA A 218 -2.22 20.99 14.07
C ALA A 218 -2.57 19.51 13.94
N GLY A 219 -1.69 18.70 13.37
CA GLY A 219 -1.78 17.26 13.41
C GLY A 219 -0.70 16.57 12.60
N ALA A 220 0.24 15.93 13.28
CA ALA A 220 1.22 14.93 12.86
C ALA A 220 2.24 15.40 11.78
N GLY A 221 3.43 15.70 12.30
CA GLY A 221 4.58 16.15 11.54
C GLY A 221 5.06 15.15 10.50
N ALA A 222 5.09 15.60 9.26
CA ALA A 222 5.90 15.03 8.22
C ALA A 222 7.36 15.45 8.47
N GLY A 223 8.11 14.61 9.17
CA GLY A 223 9.56 14.70 9.24
C GLY A 223 10.14 14.34 7.89
N ALA A 224 10.64 15.34 7.14
CA ALA A 224 11.44 15.13 5.95
C ALA A 224 12.80 14.56 6.35
N GLY A 225 12.90 13.23 6.41
CA GLY A 225 14.16 12.51 6.40
C GLY A 225 14.59 12.34 4.95
N ALA A 226 15.63 13.10 4.53
CA ALA A 226 16.29 12.92 3.26
C ALA A 226 17.16 11.65 3.32
N GLY A 227 16.56 10.50 3.18
CA GLY A 227 17.23 9.25 2.82
C GLY A 227 17.33 9.22 1.30
N ALA A 228 18.49 8.77 0.78
CA ALA A 228 18.76 8.64 -0.63
C ALA A 228 17.72 7.74 -1.29
N GLY A 229 16.62 8.33 -1.72
CA GLY A 229 15.50 7.66 -2.33
C GLY A 229 15.91 7.15 -3.70
N ALA A 230 15.88 5.84 -3.90
CA ALA A 230 15.70 5.27 -5.22
C ALA A 230 14.52 5.99 -5.88
N ALA A 231 14.75 6.56 -7.05
CA ALA A 231 13.79 7.33 -7.83
C ALA A 231 12.43 6.60 -7.84
N ALA A 232 11.40 7.31 -7.41
CA ALA A 232 10.03 6.82 -7.40
C ALA A 232 9.69 6.33 -8.82
N ALA A 233 9.60 5.02 -9.00
CA ALA A 233 9.22 4.45 -10.26
C ALA A 233 7.76 4.82 -10.53
N SER A 234 7.51 5.60 -11.57
CA SER A 234 6.20 5.96 -12.09
C SER A 234 5.50 4.75 -12.72
N GLY A 235 5.18 3.72 -11.93
CA GLY A 235 4.68 2.44 -12.45
C GLY A 235 3.95 1.57 -11.45
N GLY A 236 3.59 2.09 -10.28
CA GLY A 236 2.87 1.32 -9.28
C GLY A 236 3.64 0.08 -8.79
N LEU A 237 2.90 -0.81 -8.13
CA LEU A 237 3.45 -1.99 -7.44
C LEU A 237 4.25 -2.91 -8.36
N THR A 238 3.80 -3.12 -9.61
CA THR A 238 4.50 -4.00 -10.58
C THR A 238 5.91 -3.51 -10.89
N ALA A 239 6.09 -2.21 -11.16
CA ALA A 239 7.40 -1.66 -11.44
C ALA A 239 8.33 -1.68 -10.22
N ALA A 240 7.77 -1.39 -9.04
CA ALA A 240 8.52 -1.46 -7.79
C ALA A 240 9.01 -2.90 -7.50
N LEU A 241 8.17 -3.91 -7.75
CA LEU A 241 8.53 -5.32 -7.60
C LEU A 241 9.57 -5.76 -8.64
N ALA A 242 9.45 -5.31 -9.89
CA ALA A 242 10.45 -5.62 -10.91
C ALA A 242 11.85 -5.15 -10.50
N ALA A 243 11.94 -3.99 -9.87
CA ALA A 243 13.22 -3.48 -9.33
C ALA A 243 13.75 -4.30 -8.15
N LEU A 244 12.88 -4.91 -7.34
CA LEU A 244 13.28 -5.82 -6.27
C LEU A 244 13.77 -7.17 -6.81
N VAL A 245 13.07 -7.73 -7.79
CA VAL A 245 13.36 -9.06 -8.35
C VAL A 245 14.55 -9.00 -9.30
N HIS A 246 14.72 -7.91 -10.04
CA HIS A 246 15.79 -7.70 -11.01
C HIS A 246 16.55 -6.39 -10.75
N PRO A 247 17.30 -6.28 -9.65
CA PRO A 247 18.10 -5.09 -9.39
C PRO A 247 19.18 -4.95 -10.48
N ARG A 248 19.33 -3.73 -10.98
CA ARG A 248 20.33 -3.39 -12.03
C ARG A 248 21.74 -3.38 -11.45
#